data_565b6bd7c8579edb08f86414e416e964
#
_entry.id   565b6bd7c8579edb08f86414e416e964
#
_cell.length_a   1.000
_cell.length_b   1.000
_cell.length_c   1.000
_cell.angle_alpha   90.00
_cell.angle_beta   90.00
_cell.angle_gamma   90.00
#
_symmetry.space_group_name_H-M   'P 1'
#
loop_
_entity.id
_entity.type
_entity.pdbx_description
1 polymer ?
#
loop_
_entity_poly.entity_id
_entity_poly.type
_entity_poly.pdbx_seq_one_letter_code
_entity_poly.pdbx_strand_id
1 'polypeptide(L)'
;MKNYLKNTFVILFLAVFTISVSADFRPGLDYRIVDNPLPVKKDGIVEVTESFWYGCGGCYSFEPAINDWASKQGADVKFTKMPVPWSDIHRLPASLYTQSMLLN
;
A
#
# COMPACT_ATOMS: atom_id res chain seq x y z
N MET A 1 -19.19 -6.89 -49.63
CA MET A 1 -17.78 -6.46 -49.52
C MET A 1 -17.56 -5.23 -48.65
N LYS A 2 -18.35 -4.16 -48.70
CA LYS A 2 -18.14 -2.92 -47.89
C LYS A 2 -18.19 -3.13 -46.38
N ASN A 3 -19.01 -4.04 -45.87
CA ASN A 3 -19.16 -4.27 -44.43
C ASN A 3 -18.01 -5.10 -43.81
N TYR A 4 -17.40 -5.98 -44.58
CA TYR A 4 -16.22 -6.75 -44.10
C TYR A 4 -14.99 -5.85 -43.96
N LEU A 5 -14.78 -4.90 -44.86
CA LEU A 5 -13.69 -3.94 -44.76
C LEU A 5 -13.83 -3.04 -43.49
N LYS A 6 -15.05 -2.56 -43.19
CA LYS A 6 -15.32 -1.78 -41.98
C LYS A 6 -15.05 -2.56 -40.71
N ASN A 7 -15.52 -3.82 -40.63
CA ASN A 7 -15.32 -4.67 -39.45
C ASN A 7 -13.86 -5.04 -39.27
N THR A 8 -13.13 -5.33 -40.34
CA THR A 8 -11.69 -5.62 -40.28
C THR A 8 -10.89 -4.40 -39.80
N PHE A 9 -11.27 -3.19 -40.23
CA PHE A 9 -10.61 -1.96 -39.78
C PHE A 9 -10.86 -1.66 -38.29
N VAL A 10 -12.07 -1.93 -37.79
CA VAL A 10 -12.42 -1.76 -36.34
C VAL A 10 -11.67 -2.76 -35.49
N ILE A 11 -11.55 -4.03 -35.91
CA ILE A 11 -10.80 -5.06 -35.19
C ILE A 11 -9.31 -4.74 -35.14
N LEU A 12 -8.74 -4.27 -36.26
CA LEU A 12 -7.35 -3.87 -36.32
C LEU A 12 -7.06 -2.64 -35.44
N PHE A 13 -7.98 -1.70 -35.36
CA PHE A 13 -7.86 -0.51 -34.50
C PHE A 13 -7.96 -0.84 -33.00
N LEU A 14 -8.82 -1.79 -32.62
CA LEU A 14 -8.92 -2.28 -31.24
C LEU A 14 -7.68 -3.08 -30.79
N ALA A 15 -7.02 -3.80 -31.68
CA ALA A 15 -5.83 -4.59 -31.37
C ALA A 15 -4.59 -3.73 -31.08
N VAL A 16 -4.54 -2.48 -31.54
CA VAL A 16 -3.40 -1.56 -31.33
C VAL A 16 -3.45 -0.90 -29.94
N PHE A 17 -4.60 -0.91 -29.24
CA PHE A 17 -4.77 -0.24 -27.95
C PHE A 17 -4.40 -1.07 -26.70
N THR A 18 -3.92 -2.31 -26.87
CA THR A 18 -3.47 -3.15 -25.73
C THR A 18 -1.95 -3.06 -25.51
N ILE A 19 -1.38 -1.87 -25.55
CA ILE A 19 -0.01 -1.68 -25.05
C ILE A 19 -0.10 -1.57 -23.53
N SER A 20 0.12 -2.70 -22.86
CA SER A 20 0.37 -2.69 -21.41
C SER A 20 1.68 -1.95 -21.16
N VAL A 21 1.60 -0.70 -20.71
CA VAL A 21 2.77 0.04 -20.23
C VAL A 21 3.13 -0.57 -18.87
N SER A 22 4.04 -1.54 -18.88
CA SER A 22 4.70 -1.98 -17.66
C SER A 22 5.65 -0.89 -17.23
N ALA A 23 5.39 -0.24 -16.11
CA ALA A 23 6.36 0.66 -15.49
C ALA A 23 7.51 -0.18 -14.95
N ASP A 24 8.65 -0.13 -15.62
CA ASP A 24 9.87 -0.81 -15.17
C ASP A 24 10.63 0.13 -14.23
N PHE A 25 10.52 -0.14 -12.93
CA PHE A 25 11.20 0.64 -11.89
C PHE A 25 12.67 0.23 -11.78
N ARG A 26 13.59 1.18 -11.91
CA ARG A 26 15.04 0.95 -11.96
C ARG A 26 15.72 1.30 -10.65
N PRO A 27 16.52 0.37 -10.07
CA PRO A 27 17.33 0.66 -8.88
C PRO A 27 18.30 1.83 -9.13
N GLY A 28 18.42 2.73 -8.17
CA GLY A 28 19.30 3.88 -8.23
C GLY A 28 18.72 5.11 -8.94
N LEU A 29 17.64 4.95 -9.71
CA LEU A 29 16.92 6.03 -10.39
C LEU A 29 15.55 6.27 -9.75
N ASP A 30 14.71 5.24 -9.71
CA ASP A 30 13.33 5.33 -9.22
C ASP A 30 13.21 4.93 -7.75
N TYR A 31 14.12 4.09 -7.27
CA TYR A 31 14.21 3.69 -5.86
C TYR A 31 15.64 3.37 -5.44
N ARG A 32 15.89 3.35 -4.13
CA ARG A 32 17.18 2.96 -3.55
C ARG A 32 17.04 1.62 -2.82
N ILE A 33 17.98 0.72 -3.07
CA ILE A 33 18.12 -0.51 -2.29
C ILE A 33 18.70 -0.14 -0.92
N VAL A 34 18.10 -0.66 0.16
CA VAL A 34 18.58 -0.46 1.53
C VAL A 34 19.74 -1.43 1.79
N ASP A 35 20.89 -0.90 2.23
CA ASP A 35 22.10 -1.71 2.45
C ASP A 35 21.93 -2.75 3.56
N ASN A 36 21.16 -2.43 4.60
CA ASN A 36 20.84 -3.31 5.72
C ASN A 36 19.31 -3.41 5.89
N PRO A 37 18.62 -4.22 5.08
CA PRO A 37 17.19 -4.39 5.20
C PRO A 37 16.81 -5.07 6.52
N LEU A 38 15.66 -4.71 7.07
CA LEU A 38 15.12 -5.40 8.24
C LEU A 38 14.90 -6.88 7.91
N PRO A 39 15.13 -7.78 8.87
CA PRO A 39 14.87 -9.20 8.66
C PRO A 39 13.38 -9.43 8.39
N VAL A 40 13.09 -10.12 7.29
CA VAL A 40 11.73 -10.50 6.92
C VAL A 40 11.48 -11.93 7.34
N LYS A 41 10.37 -12.17 8.04
CA LYS A 41 9.92 -13.54 8.32
C LYS A 41 9.49 -14.22 7.03
N LYS A 42 9.92 -15.46 6.84
CA LYS A 42 9.58 -16.27 5.65
C LYS A 42 8.44 -17.25 5.97
N ASP A 43 7.38 -16.74 6.59
CA ASP A 43 6.19 -17.52 6.97
C ASP A 43 5.02 -17.40 5.98
N GLY A 44 5.24 -16.69 4.86
CA GLY A 44 4.21 -16.43 3.85
C GLY A 44 3.25 -15.29 4.21
N ILE A 45 3.45 -14.63 5.36
CA ILE A 45 2.62 -13.50 5.81
C ILE A 45 3.32 -12.18 5.44
N VAL A 46 2.59 -11.29 4.79
CA VAL A 46 3.02 -9.92 4.53
C VAL A 46 2.59 -9.04 5.71
N GLU A 47 3.56 -8.57 6.50
CA GLU A 47 3.29 -7.62 7.58
C GLU A 47 3.30 -6.19 7.02
N VAL A 48 2.17 -5.50 7.14
CA VAL A 48 2.00 -4.09 6.75
C VAL A 48 1.78 -3.28 8.01
N THR A 49 2.64 -2.28 8.26
CA THR A 49 2.55 -1.43 9.44
C THR A 49 2.31 0.01 9.03
N GLU A 50 1.22 0.61 9.49
CA GLU A 50 0.97 2.04 9.41
C GLU A 50 1.61 2.72 10.62
N SER A 51 2.59 3.59 10.38
CA SER A 51 3.12 4.47 11.41
C SER A 51 2.34 5.79 11.39
N PHE A 52 1.67 6.11 12.47
CA PHE A 52 0.81 7.30 12.55
C PHE A 52 1.05 8.13 13.82
N TRP A 53 0.51 9.33 13.84
CA TRP A 53 0.51 10.20 14.99
C TRP A 53 -0.89 10.78 15.21
N TYR A 54 -1.38 10.83 16.45
CA TYR A 54 -2.73 11.27 16.79
C TYR A 54 -3.06 12.73 16.39
N GLY A 55 -2.09 13.60 16.32
CA GLY A 55 -2.27 14.99 15.86
C GLY A 55 -2.07 15.19 14.35
N CYS A 56 -1.91 14.12 13.58
CA CYS A 56 -1.64 14.17 12.14
C CYS A 56 -2.95 14.29 11.36
N GLY A 57 -3.28 15.46 10.85
CA GLY A 57 -4.47 15.66 10.02
C GLY A 57 -4.46 14.84 8.73
N GLY A 58 -3.29 14.62 8.12
CA GLY A 58 -3.13 13.76 6.96
C GLY A 58 -3.42 12.29 7.28
N CYS A 59 -2.95 11.79 8.42
CA CYS A 59 -3.23 10.43 8.88
C CYS A 59 -4.74 10.24 9.11
N TYR A 60 -5.38 11.22 9.75
CA TYR A 60 -6.83 11.21 9.97
C TYR A 60 -7.62 11.16 8.66
N SER A 61 -7.23 11.96 7.67
CA SER A 61 -7.88 11.96 6.34
C SER A 61 -7.64 10.66 5.57
N PHE A 62 -6.52 9.98 5.80
CA PHE A 62 -6.18 8.70 5.17
C PHE A 62 -6.84 7.49 5.83
N GLU A 63 -7.26 7.61 7.08
CA GLU A 63 -7.83 6.53 7.90
C GLU A 63 -8.96 5.73 7.22
N PRO A 64 -9.96 6.36 6.55
CA PRO A 64 -11.00 5.60 5.85
C PRO A 64 -10.45 4.73 4.72
N ALA A 65 -9.48 5.24 3.97
CA ALA A 65 -8.91 4.52 2.83
C ALA A 65 -8.08 3.31 3.28
N ILE A 66 -7.23 3.48 4.32
CA ILE A 66 -6.38 2.39 4.81
C ILE A 66 -7.20 1.30 5.51
N ASN A 67 -8.26 1.67 6.24
CA ASN A 67 -9.14 0.70 6.88
C ASN A 67 -9.96 -0.08 5.85
N ASP A 68 -10.49 0.58 4.82
CA ASP A 68 -11.18 -0.09 3.71
C ASP A 68 -10.24 -1.06 2.98
N TRP A 69 -9.00 -0.64 2.71
CA TRP A 69 -7.99 -1.52 2.12
C TRP A 69 -7.70 -2.73 3.03
N ALA A 70 -7.44 -2.50 4.32
CA ALA A 70 -7.10 -3.56 5.27
C ALA A 70 -8.23 -4.59 5.41
N SER A 71 -9.49 -4.16 5.40
CA SER A 71 -10.67 -5.04 5.49
C SER A 71 -10.83 -5.99 4.31
N LYS A 72 -10.20 -5.69 3.17
CA LYS A 72 -10.25 -6.47 1.93
C LYS A 72 -9.08 -7.44 1.76
N GLN A 73 -8.12 -7.44 2.71
CA GLN A 73 -6.95 -8.31 2.61
C GLN A 73 -7.28 -9.74 3.05
N GLY A 74 -6.54 -10.70 2.50
CA GLY A 74 -6.60 -12.11 2.87
C GLY A 74 -5.83 -12.41 4.16
N ALA A 75 -5.87 -13.67 4.58
CA ALA A 75 -5.17 -14.15 5.77
C ALA A 75 -3.63 -14.09 5.65
N ASP A 76 -3.11 -13.91 4.47
CA ASP A 76 -1.70 -13.74 4.15
C ASP A 76 -1.18 -12.32 4.39
N VAL A 77 -2.06 -11.35 4.72
CA VAL A 77 -1.70 -9.98 5.04
C VAL A 77 -2.08 -9.64 6.47
N LYS A 78 -1.09 -9.24 7.27
CA LYS A 78 -1.29 -8.75 8.62
C LYS A 78 -1.09 -7.24 8.67
N PHE A 79 -2.17 -6.50 8.87
CA PHE A 79 -2.13 -5.04 9.05
C PHE A 79 -2.03 -4.67 10.53
N THR A 80 -1.12 -3.76 10.87
CA THR A 80 -0.92 -3.26 12.24
C THR A 80 -0.74 -1.75 12.23
N LYS A 81 -1.34 -1.07 13.19
CA LYS A 81 -1.15 0.36 13.43
C LYS A 81 -0.15 0.59 14.54
N MET A 82 0.79 1.50 14.34
CA MET A 82 1.83 1.83 15.31
C MET A 82 1.89 3.35 15.52
N PRO A 83 1.51 3.86 16.71
CA PRO A 83 1.64 5.26 17.03
C PRO A 83 3.11 5.62 17.24
N VAL A 84 3.58 6.69 16.59
CA VAL A 84 4.97 7.14 16.64
C VAL A 84 5.09 8.39 17.52
N PRO A 85 5.90 8.35 18.59
CA PRO A 85 6.16 9.50 19.43
C PRO A 85 7.28 10.37 18.84
N TRP A 86 6.93 11.32 17.96
CA TRP A 86 7.88 12.25 17.36
C TRP A 86 8.52 13.23 18.37
N SER A 87 7.86 13.46 19.51
CA SER A 87 8.34 14.30 20.59
C SER A 87 7.70 13.86 21.91
N ASP A 88 8.13 14.46 23.04
CA ASP A 88 7.67 14.06 24.37
C ASP A 88 6.13 14.20 24.56
N ILE A 89 5.51 15.21 23.95
CA ILE A 89 4.05 15.40 24.01
C ILE A 89 3.27 14.26 23.36
N HIS A 90 3.89 13.50 22.44
CA HIS A 90 3.24 12.39 21.75
C HIS A 90 3.40 11.04 22.48
N ARG A 91 4.24 10.98 23.52
CA ARG A 91 4.52 9.72 24.24
C ARG A 91 3.31 9.19 24.98
N LEU A 92 2.55 10.06 25.64
CA LEU A 92 1.38 9.64 26.41
C LEU A 92 0.30 9.00 25.53
N PRO A 93 -0.16 9.63 24.44
CA PRO A 93 -1.12 9.00 23.52
C PRO A 93 -0.61 7.68 22.92
N ALA A 94 0.67 7.61 22.56
CA ALA A 94 1.27 6.39 22.02
C ALA A 94 1.30 5.25 23.05
N SER A 95 1.65 5.53 24.30
CA SER A 95 1.67 4.53 25.38
C SER A 95 0.27 4.01 25.73
N LEU A 96 -0.74 4.87 25.76
CA LEU A 96 -2.13 4.47 25.99
C LEU A 96 -2.66 3.54 24.91
N TYR A 97 -2.35 3.83 23.63
CA TYR A 97 -2.69 2.94 22.53
C TYR A 97 -2.04 1.56 22.69
N THR A 98 -0.73 1.52 22.98
CA THR A 98 0.00 0.26 23.16
C THR A 98 -0.57 -0.56 24.33
N GLN A 99 -0.90 0.09 25.44
CA GLN A 99 -1.53 -0.60 26.59
C GLN A 99 -2.90 -1.17 26.25
N SER A 100 -3.74 -0.44 25.49
CA SER A 100 -5.05 -0.94 25.07
C SER A 100 -4.97 -2.18 24.20
N MET A 101 -3.92 -2.31 23.39
CA MET A 101 -3.68 -3.48 22.52
C MET A 101 -3.20 -4.72 23.32
N LEU A 102 -2.61 -4.52 24.50
CA LEU A 102 -2.15 -5.63 25.36
C LEU A 102 -3.27 -6.19 26.26
N LEU A 103 -4.38 -5.46 26.39
CA LEU A 103 -5.52 -5.83 27.24
C LEU A 103 -6.65 -6.56 26.49
N ASN A 104 -6.57 -6.66 25.16
CA ASN A 104 -7.48 -7.38 24.28
C ASN A 104 -6.82 -8.64 23.72
#